data_775fdd13eccc3dc286eeebed1b169c9f
#
_entry.id   775fdd13eccc3dc286eeebed1b169c9f
#
_cell.length_a   1.000
_cell.length_b   1.000
_cell.length_c   1.000
_cell.angle_alpha   90.00
_cell.angle_beta   90.00
_cell.angle_gamma   90.00
#
_symmetry.space_group_name_H-M   'P 1'
#
loop_
_entity.id
_entity.type
_entity.pdbx_description
1 polymer ?
#
loop_
_entity_poly.entity_id
_entity_poly.type
_entity_poly.pdbx_seq_one_letter_code
_entity_poly.pdbx_strand_id
1 'polypeptide(L)'
;MSTATTPTSGHVMDRVLFGDNQFFGVNHMSEEKARAQSMRFQNLSAIIDVLDAAYDEGIRTFMCTSHDRVALVCDHFRANPQKYADYRFYPCMPYAHKYANAVTEHGMIEALRMFLPQEGAMSAMLKGGVALASKDIEAIMQLLIDAEMKMFHGLSTPVVFMQNVITDLLLGLRMDDCFRIFHDHVRARYGAEPGYITMNVPRLLDVLDQLGIDNPIVCANVNKIGFRMCGGMAAYEDAIANRRFRPVAMSVFASGAIAPREALEYVCGQPKIESVVFGASGRANIRQTKALIDELSIGRVP
;
A
#
# COMPACT_ATOMS: atom_id res chain seq x y z
N MET A 1 15.68 -0.25 -36.96
CA MET A 1 16.62 -0.06 -35.83
C MET A 1 15.90 -0.45 -34.58
N SER A 2 16.23 -1.62 -34.05
CA SER A 2 15.60 -2.18 -32.84
C SER A 2 16.22 -1.49 -31.61
N THR A 3 15.45 -0.68 -30.90
CA THR A 3 15.87 -0.15 -29.61
C THR A 3 15.71 -1.26 -28.58
N ALA A 4 16.84 -1.89 -28.22
CA ALA A 4 16.93 -2.80 -27.12
C ALA A 4 16.58 -2.01 -25.83
N THR A 5 15.40 -2.22 -25.29
CA THR A 5 15.04 -1.78 -23.94
C THR A 5 15.90 -2.56 -22.95
N THR A 6 16.86 -1.89 -22.35
CA THR A 6 17.60 -2.39 -21.20
C THR A 6 16.58 -2.77 -20.10
N PRO A 7 16.63 -3.99 -19.52
CA PRO A 7 15.77 -4.32 -18.39
C PRO A 7 16.15 -3.39 -17.24
N THR A 8 15.27 -2.49 -16.87
CA THR A 8 15.37 -1.71 -15.63
C THR A 8 15.36 -2.72 -14.49
N SER A 9 16.48 -2.85 -13.79
CA SER A 9 16.51 -3.61 -12.54
C SER A 9 15.48 -2.98 -11.62
N GLY A 10 14.43 -3.73 -11.26
CA GLY A 10 13.37 -3.24 -10.42
C GLY A 10 13.89 -2.71 -9.09
N HIS A 11 13.14 -1.81 -8.46
CA HIS A 11 13.48 -1.28 -7.13
C HIS A 11 13.61 -2.44 -6.11
N VAL A 12 14.71 -2.50 -5.39
CA VAL A 12 14.91 -3.47 -4.30
C VAL A 12 14.12 -2.99 -3.10
N MET A 13 13.13 -3.78 -2.69
CA MET A 13 12.30 -3.45 -1.53
C MET A 13 13.04 -3.77 -0.21
N ASP A 14 12.82 -2.92 0.81
CA ASP A 14 13.29 -3.22 2.15
C ASP A 14 12.61 -4.48 2.70
N ARG A 15 13.37 -5.28 3.45
CA ARG A 15 12.81 -6.49 4.11
C ARG A 15 11.69 -6.15 5.08
N VAL A 16 11.77 -4.99 5.73
CA VAL A 16 10.83 -4.54 6.75
C VAL A 16 10.18 -3.24 6.32
N LEU A 17 8.86 -3.25 6.20
CA LEU A 17 8.03 -2.08 5.93
C LEU A 17 7.21 -1.74 7.17
N PHE A 18 7.08 -0.44 7.48
CA PHE A 18 6.24 0.01 8.57
C PHE A 18 4.86 0.44 8.05
N GLY A 19 3.81 -0.15 8.58
CA GLY A 19 2.42 0.16 8.18
C GLY A 19 1.81 1.28 9.03
N ASP A 20 0.62 1.75 8.66
CA ASP A 20 -0.06 2.91 9.26
C ASP A 20 -1.35 2.58 10.04
N ASN A 21 -1.84 1.35 10.01
CA ASN A 21 -3.12 0.95 10.59
C ASN A 21 -3.32 1.38 12.06
N GLN A 22 -2.24 1.32 12.87
CA GLN A 22 -2.27 1.72 14.28
C GLN A 22 -2.59 3.21 14.48
N PHE A 23 -2.27 4.06 13.50
CA PHE A 23 -2.51 5.50 13.58
C PHE A 23 -3.97 5.88 13.35
N PHE A 24 -4.73 4.99 12.70
CA PHE A 24 -6.13 5.22 12.34
C PHE A 24 -7.11 4.36 13.14
N GLY A 25 -6.62 3.68 14.18
CA GLY A 25 -7.47 2.82 15.00
C GLY A 25 -8.01 1.60 14.25
N VAL A 26 -7.27 1.11 13.26
CA VAL A 26 -7.64 -0.11 12.53
C VAL A 26 -7.17 -1.33 13.30
N ASN A 27 -8.10 -1.93 14.07
CA ASN A 27 -7.88 -3.20 14.75
C ASN A 27 -9.07 -4.13 14.50
N HIS A 28 -8.83 -5.23 13.81
CA HIS A 28 -9.90 -6.11 13.34
C HIS A 28 -10.41 -7.10 14.40
N MET A 29 -9.81 -7.13 15.60
CA MET A 29 -10.15 -8.07 16.67
C MET A 29 -10.63 -7.40 17.95
N SER A 30 -10.41 -6.07 18.13
CA SER A 30 -10.76 -5.36 19.34
C SER A 30 -11.11 -3.90 19.05
N GLU A 31 -12.39 -3.56 19.22
CA GLU A 31 -12.89 -2.18 19.10
C GLU A 31 -12.31 -1.27 20.19
N GLU A 32 -12.11 -1.80 21.40
CA GLU A 32 -11.50 -1.05 22.50
C GLU A 32 -10.07 -0.61 22.16
N LYS A 33 -9.25 -1.54 21.66
CA LYS A 33 -7.89 -1.21 21.18
C LYS A 33 -7.92 -0.24 20.00
N ALA A 34 -8.85 -0.40 19.07
CA ALA A 34 -9.03 0.51 17.94
C ALA A 34 -9.35 1.93 18.42
N ARG A 35 -10.28 2.08 19.38
CA ARG A 35 -10.65 3.37 19.99
C ARG A 35 -9.46 4.00 20.73
N ALA A 36 -8.76 3.23 21.56
CA ALA A 36 -7.60 3.71 22.30
C ALA A 36 -6.49 4.20 21.38
N GLN A 37 -6.21 3.48 20.29
CA GLN A 37 -5.25 3.89 19.26
C GLN A 37 -5.70 5.17 18.53
N SER A 38 -6.97 5.24 18.13
CA SER A 38 -7.52 6.43 17.49
C SER A 38 -7.40 7.68 18.38
N MET A 39 -7.67 7.56 19.67
CA MET A 39 -7.49 8.66 20.64
C MET A 39 -6.02 9.06 20.80
N ARG A 40 -5.12 8.08 20.94
CA ARG A 40 -3.70 8.33 21.13
C ARG A 40 -3.07 9.08 19.96
N PHE A 41 -3.44 8.74 18.73
CA PHE A 41 -2.84 9.27 17.50
C PHE A 41 -3.63 10.44 16.89
N GLN A 42 -4.44 11.16 17.68
CA GLN A 42 -5.05 12.40 17.23
C GLN A 42 -4.00 13.51 16.97
N ASN A 43 -2.92 13.53 17.75
CA ASN A 43 -1.85 14.48 17.61
C ASN A 43 -0.76 13.97 16.66
N LEU A 44 -0.32 14.83 15.74
CA LEU A 44 0.76 14.52 14.80
C LEU A 44 2.05 14.10 15.53
N SER A 45 2.40 14.78 16.64
CA SER A 45 3.61 14.45 17.41
C SER A 45 3.66 12.99 17.83
N ALA A 46 2.54 12.42 18.27
CA ALA A 46 2.47 11.02 18.68
C ALA A 46 2.73 10.05 17.50
N ILE A 47 2.33 10.42 16.29
CA ILE A 47 2.63 9.67 15.06
C ILE A 47 4.13 9.79 14.74
N ILE A 48 4.67 11.01 14.76
CA ILE A 48 6.09 11.26 14.48
C ILE A 48 6.99 10.52 15.47
N ASP A 49 6.67 10.52 16.77
CA ASP A 49 7.45 9.80 17.79
C ASP A 49 7.55 8.29 17.49
N VAL A 50 6.49 7.70 16.94
CA VAL A 50 6.48 6.28 16.55
C VAL A 50 7.26 6.05 15.27
N LEU A 51 7.14 6.95 14.29
CA LEU A 51 7.92 6.87 13.04
C LEU A 51 9.42 7.08 13.29
N ASP A 52 9.76 8.02 14.19
CA ASP A 52 11.14 8.21 14.65
C ASP A 52 11.68 6.97 15.36
N ALA A 53 10.86 6.35 16.22
CA ALA A 53 11.25 5.10 16.86
C ALA A 53 11.50 3.98 15.84
N ALA A 54 10.70 3.90 14.77
CA ALA A 54 10.91 2.93 13.69
C ALA A 54 12.18 3.26 12.89
N TYR A 55 12.41 4.54 12.61
CA TYR A 55 13.62 5.02 11.93
C TYR A 55 14.89 4.71 12.72
N ASP A 56 14.89 4.95 14.04
CA ASP A 56 16.02 4.65 14.94
C ASP A 56 16.34 3.14 14.97
N GLU A 57 15.32 2.27 14.81
CA GLU A 57 15.50 0.81 14.71
C GLU A 57 15.88 0.36 13.29
N GLY A 58 16.17 1.28 12.37
CA GLY A 58 16.64 0.98 11.02
C GLY A 58 15.55 0.71 9.99
N ILE A 59 14.27 0.97 10.28
CA ILE A 59 13.20 0.85 9.30
C ILE A 59 13.14 2.13 8.47
N ARG A 60 13.26 2.00 7.16
CA ARG A 60 13.40 3.13 6.21
C ARG A 60 12.21 3.34 5.31
N THR A 61 11.22 2.46 5.35
CA THR A 61 10.07 2.50 4.45
C THR A 61 8.76 2.52 5.23
N PHE A 62 7.92 3.51 4.93
CA PHE A 62 6.58 3.68 5.46
C PHE A 62 5.54 3.40 4.38
N MET A 63 4.84 2.29 4.53
CA MET A 63 3.71 1.91 3.68
C MET A 63 2.44 2.50 4.29
N CYS A 64 1.85 3.49 3.63
CA CYS A 64 0.81 4.32 4.21
C CYS A 64 -0.31 4.69 3.24
N THR A 65 -1.51 4.85 3.79
CA THR A 65 -2.66 5.38 3.04
C THR A 65 -2.51 6.87 2.76
N SER A 66 -3.25 7.38 1.77
CA SER A 66 -3.32 8.81 1.44
C SER A 66 -4.33 9.57 2.32
N HIS A 67 -4.32 9.28 3.62
CA HIS A 67 -5.14 9.95 4.62
C HIS A 67 -4.60 11.36 4.95
N ASP A 68 -5.48 12.30 5.31
CA ASP A 68 -5.09 13.70 5.61
C ASP A 68 -4.03 13.83 6.72
N ARG A 69 -4.04 12.94 7.74
CA ARG A 69 -2.97 12.90 8.74
C ARG A 69 -1.62 12.48 8.17
N VAL A 70 -1.61 11.63 7.14
CA VAL A 70 -0.37 11.29 6.42
C VAL A 70 0.15 12.48 5.64
N ALA A 71 -0.73 13.36 5.14
CA ALA A 71 -0.29 14.61 4.53
C ALA A 71 0.53 15.47 5.52
N LEU A 72 0.10 15.56 6.78
CA LEU A 72 0.85 16.26 7.84
C LEU A 72 2.19 15.58 8.17
N VAL A 73 2.24 14.23 8.11
CA VAL A 73 3.49 13.47 8.23
C VAL A 73 4.42 13.82 7.08
N CYS A 74 3.91 13.83 5.84
CA CYS A 74 4.68 14.21 4.66
C CYS A 74 5.26 15.63 4.78
N ASP A 75 4.49 16.60 5.30
CA ASP A 75 4.95 17.98 5.55
C ASP A 75 6.09 17.99 6.56
N HIS A 76 5.97 17.23 7.64
CA HIS A 76 7.03 17.12 8.65
C HIS A 76 8.33 16.54 8.05
N PHE A 77 8.24 15.50 7.24
CA PHE A 77 9.41 14.89 6.60
C PHE A 77 10.07 15.84 5.59
N ARG A 78 9.27 16.57 4.79
CA ARG A 78 9.79 17.61 3.88
C ARG A 78 10.50 18.74 4.62
N ALA A 79 10.01 19.12 5.79
CA ALA A 79 10.64 20.14 6.63
C ALA A 79 11.95 19.68 7.28
N ASN A 80 12.22 18.38 7.32
CA ASN A 80 13.40 17.77 7.96
C ASN A 80 14.19 16.84 7.01
N PRO A 81 14.58 17.28 5.80
CA PRO A 81 15.12 16.42 4.75
C PRO A 81 16.46 15.79 5.13
N GLN A 82 17.26 16.45 5.96
CA GLN A 82 18.56 15.90 6.39
C GLN A 82 18.39 14.70 7.35
N LYS A 83 17.39 14.77 8.23
CA LYS A 83 17.09 13.67 9.17
C LYS A 83 16.60 12.42 8.47
N TYR A 84 15.79 12.59 7.41
CA TYR A 84 15.09 11.51 6.73
C TYR A 84 15.54 11.31 5.28
N ALA A 85 16.82 11.55 4.98
CA ALA A 85 17.35 11.54 3.62
C ALA A 85 17.18 10.20 2.89
N ASP A 86 17.20 9.09 3.62
CA ASP A 86 17.06 7.72 3.10
C ASP A 86 15.66 7.12 3.32
N TYR A 87 14.68 7.94 3.77
CA TYR A 87 13.33 7.46 4.04
C TYR A 87 12.49 7.39 2.78
N ARG A 88 11.66 6.36 2.69
CA ARG A 88 10.78 6.08 1.55
C ARG A 88 9.34 5.98 1.99
N PHE A 89 8.45 6.46 1.15
CA PHE A 89 7.02 6.29 1.30
C PHE A 89 6.51 5.32 0.24
N TYR A 90 5.71 4.36 0.64
CA TYR A 90 4.96 3.48 -0.25
C TYR A 90 3.47 3.81 -0.14
N PRO A 91 2.98 4.79 -0.93
CA PRO A 91 1.59 5.21 -0.91
C PRO A 91 0.63 4.08 -1.27
N CYS A 92 -0.44 3.91 -0.50
CA CYS A 92 -1.54 2.97 -0.74
C CYS A 92 -2.80 3.75 -1.11
N MET A 93 -3.20 3.74 -2.38
CA MET A 93 -4.23 4.62 -2.90
C MET A 93 -5.17 3.97 -3.91
N PRO A 94 -6.30 4.62 -4.26
CA PRO A 94 -6.90 5.75 -3.53
C PRO A 94 -7.42 5.32 -2.15
N TYR A 95 -7.47 6.26 -1.19
CA TYR A 95 -7.98 5.98 0.14
C TYR A 95 -9.50 5.87 0.11
N ALA A 96 -10.01 4.65 -0.02
CA ALA A 96 -11.41 4.34 -0.29
C ALA A 96 -12.40 5.00 0.67
N HIS A 97 -12.08 5.11 1.97
CA HIS A 97 -12.97 5.72 2.96
C HIS A 97 -13.24 7.21 2.72
N LYS A 98 -12.26 7.94 2.19
CA LYS A 98 -12.41 9.35 1.82
C LYS A 98 -13.48 9.54 0.76
N TYR A 99 -13.48 8.68 -0.25
CA TYR A 99 -14.43 8.74 -1.37
C TYR A 99 -15.79 8.13 -1.04
N ALA A 100 -15.82 7.05 -0.25
CA ALA A 100 -17.06 6.38 0.11
C ALA A 100 -18.03 7.30 0.85
N ASN A 101 -17.57 8.09 1.80
CA ASN A 101 -18.39 9.06 2.52
C ASN A 101 -18.94 10.13 1.58
N ALA A 102 -18.09 10.73 0.74
CA ALA A 102 -18.50 11.74 -0.21
C ALA A 102 -19.48 11.21 -1.27
N VAL A 103 -19.26 9.96 -1.74
CA VAL A 103 -20.20 9.31 -2.68
C VAL A 103 -21.55 9.05 -2.02
N THR A 104 -21.57 8.67 -0.76
CA THR A 104 -22.80 8.42 -0.01
C THR A 104 -23.59 9.72 0.22
N GLU A 105 -22.89 10.81 0.54
CA GLU A 105 -23.53 12.10 0.87
C GLU A 105 -23.92 12.92 -0.38
N HIS A 106 -23.10 12.88 -1.42
CA HIS A 106 -23.21 13.81 -2.56
C HIS A 106 -23.36 13.10 -3.92
N GLY A 107 -23.29 11.76 -3.95
CA GLY A 107 -23.23 10.99 -5.19
C GLY A 107 -21.86 11.02 -5.85
N MET A 108 -21.63 10.09 -6.78
CA MET A 108 -20.28 9.84 -7.37
C MET A 108 -19.71 11.07 -8.09
N ILE A 109 -20.55 11.80 -8.84
CA ILE A 109 -20.12 12.95 -9.65
C ILE A 109 -19.63 14.09 -8.76
N GLU A 110 -20.40 14.41 -7.73
CA GLU A 110 -20.07 15.51 -6.84
C GLU A 110 -18.91 15.15 -5.91
N ALA A 111 -18.83 13.88 -5.45
CA ALA A 111 -17.69 13.38 -4.73
C ALA A 111 -16.40 13.52 -5.54
N LEU A 112 -16.40 13.15 -6.82
CA LEU A 112 -15.25 13.36 -7.71
C LEU A 112 -14.90 14.85 -7.82
N ARG A 113 -15.87 15.74 -7.98
CA ARG A 113 -15.65 17.19 -8.05
C ARG A 113 -15.01 17.77 -6.79
N MET A 114 -15.35 17.25 -5.62
CA MET A 114 -14.81 17.74 -4.33
C MET A 114 -13.32 17.43 -4.17
N PHE A 115 -12.86 16.29 -4.71
CA PHE A 115 -11.47 15.84 -4.54
C PHE A 115 -10.54 16.22 -5.70
N LEU A 116 -11.10 16.74 -6.79
CA LEU A 116 -10.32 17.12 -7.96
C LEU A 116 -9.81 18.56 -7.90
N PRO A 117 -8.64 18.85 -8.46
CA PRO A 117 -8.11 20.20 -8.51
C PRO A 117 -9.09 21.15 -9.21
N GLN A 118 -9.36 22.30 -8.59
CA GLN A 118 -10.25 23.31 -9.15
C GLN A 118 -9.61 24.14 -10.29
N GLU A 119 -8.31 23.97 -10.56
CA GLU A 119 -7.57 24.79 -11.51
C GLU A 119 -7.04 23.98 -12.70
N GLY A 120 -7.19 24.54 -13.91
CA GLY A 120 -6.61 24.04 -15.16
C GLY A 120 -7.58 23.34 -16.11
N ALA A 121 -7.03 22.75 -17.18
CA ALA A 121 -7.78 22.06 -18.25
C ALA A 121 -8.74 20.98 -17.75
N MET A 122 -8.39 20.36 -16.64
CA MET A 122 -9.12 19.32 -15.95
C MET A 122 -10.41 19.84 -15.28
N SER A 123 -10.35 21.04 -14.70
CA SER A 123 -11.55 21.73 -14.18
C SER A 123 -12.53 22.08 -15.31
N ALA A 124 -12.02 22.45 -16.48
CA ALA A 124 -12.85 22.71 -17.67
C ALA A 124 -13.53 21.44 -18.20
N MET A 125 -12.81 20.32 -18.21
CA MET A 125 -13.30 19.02 -18.63
C MET A 125 -14.42 18.50 -17.72
N LEU A 126 -14.28 18.66 -16.40
CA LEU A 126 -15.30 18.31 -15.41
C LEU A 126 -16.49 19.25 -15.41
N LYS A 127 -16.26 20.56 -15.57
CA LYS A 127 -17.34 21.57 -15.69
C LYS A 127 -18.15 21.36 -16.97
N GLY A 128 -17.52 20.86 -18.04
CA GLY A 128 -18.19 20.51 -19.29
C GLY A 128 -18.95 19.18 -19.26
N GLY A 129 -18.83 18.39 -18.19
CA GLY A 129 -19.48 17.07 -18.09
C GLY A 129 -18.93 16.01 -19.06
N VAL A 130 -17.89 16.32 -19.83
CA VAL A 130 -17.41 15.50 -20.95
C VAL A 130 -16.76 14.20 -20.47
N ALA A 131 -15.91 14.25 -19.45
CA ALA A 131 -15.21 13.05 -18.94
C ALA A 131 -16.18 12.04 -18.30
N LEU A 132 -17.26 12.52 -17.67
CA LEU A 132 -18.26 11.67 -17.05
C LEU A 132 -19.31 11.16 -18.05
N ALA A 133 -19.57 11.92 -19.12
CA ALA A 133 -20.47 11.50 -20.20
C ALA A 133 -19.81 10.45 -21.11
N SER A 134 -18.49 10.50 -21.30
CA SER A 134 -17.74 9.53 -22.11
C SER A 134 -17.43 8.23 -21.39
N LYS A 135 -17.71 8.10 -20.05
CA LYS A 135 -17.31 6.95 -19.22
C LYS A 135 -15.82 6.66 -19.33
N ASP A 136 -15.01 7.70 -19.44
CA ASP A 136 -13.55 7.55 -19.58
C ASP A 136 -12.95 7.17 -18.22
N ILE A 137 -12.99 5.88 -17.93
CA ILE A 137 -12.46 5.28 -16.70
C ILE A 137 -10.96 5.57 -16.56
N GLU A 138 -10.24 5.59 -17.67
CA GLU A 138 -8.81 5.85 -17.69
C GLU A 138 -8.52 7.26 -17.16
N ALA A 139 -9.16 8.30 -17.72
CA ALA A 139 -8.97 9.68 -17.30
C ALA A 139 -9.35 9.88 -15.81
N ILE A 140 -10.42 9.23 -15.36
CA ILE A 140 -10.87 9.30 -13.97
C ILE A 140 -9.82 8.66 -13.03
N MET A 141 -9.33 7.47 -13.38
CA MET A 141 -8.33 6.79 -12.55
C MET A 141 -7.02 7.56 -12.48
N GLN A 142 -6.50 8.04 -13.61
CA GLN A 142 -5.30 8.86 -13.66
C GLN A 142 -5.44 10.10 -12.79
N LEU A 143 -6.58 10.76 -12.87
CA LEU A 143 -6.88 11.95 -12.10
C LEU A 143 -6.93 11.69 -10.59
N LEU A 144 -7.53 10.57 -10.16
CA LEU A 144 -7.57 10.16 -8.76
C LEU A 144 -6.16 9.86 -8.23
N ILE A 145 -5.36 9.13 -9.01
CA ILE A 145 -3.97 8.83 -8.66
C ILE A 145 -3.18 10.14 -8.50
N ASP A 146 -3.30 11.06 -9.46
CA ASP A 146 -2.59 12.33 -9.43
C ASP A 146 -3.01 13.21 -8.25
N ALA A 147 -4.28 13.21 -7.89
CA ALA A 147 -4.79 13.95 -6.73
C ALA A 147 -4.22 13.42 -5.41
N GLU A 148 -4.17 12.10 -5.27
CA GLU A 148 -3.64 11.44 -4.07
C GLU A 148 -2.11 11.56 -3.97
N MET A 149 -1.39 11.49 -5.09
CA MET A 149 0.07 11.64 -5.13
C MET A 149 0.57 13.03 -4.78
N LYS A 150 -0.26 14.07 -4.83
CA LYS A 150 0.13 15.44 -4.49
C LYS A 150 0.74 15.57 -3.09
N MET A 151 0.20 14.86 -2.10
CA MET A 151 0.70 14.93 -0.74
C MET A 151 2.13 14.37 -0.60
N PHE A 152 2.56 13.50 -1.52
CA PHE A 152 3.88 12.88 -1.52
C PHE A 152 4.90 13.65 -2.37
N HIS A 153 4.52 14.76 -2.99
CA HIS A 153 5.43 15.54 -3.84
C HIS A 153 6.72 15.91 -3.09
N GLY A 154 7.87 15.69 -3.73
CA GLY A 154 9.20 15.97 -3.14
C GLY A 154 9.70 14.93 -2.14
N LEU A 155 8.96 13.83 -1.92
CA LEU A 155 9.37 12.68 -1.13
C LEU A 155 9.71 11.48 -2.03
N SER A 156 10.53 10.56 -1.53
CA SER A 156 10.88 9.32 -2.25
C SER A 156 9.71 8.35 -2.21
N THR A 157 9.12 8.04 -3.37
CA THR A 157 8.00 7.11 -3.53
C THR A 157 8.29 6.07 -4.60
N PRO A 158 9.27 5.16 -4.38
CA PRO A 158 9.69 4.22 -5.42
C PRO A 158 8.66 3.14 -5.74
N VAL A 159 7.69 2.89 -4.86
CA VAL A 159 6.58 1.96 -5.07
C VAL A 159 5.27 2.66 -4.71
N VAL A 160 4.24 2.51 -5.55
CA VAL A 160 2.89 3.01 -5.29
C VAL A 160 1.91 1.84 -5.36
N PHE A 161 1.12 1.65 -4.31
CA PHE A 161 0.19 0.54 -4.20
C PHE A 161 -1.25 0.93 -4.52
N MET A 162 -1.94 0.11 -5.31
CA MET A 162 -3.41 0.12 -5.35
C MET A 162 -3.94 -0.51 -4.06
N GLN A 163 -4.82 0.23 -3.35
CA GLN A 163 -5.38 -0.21 -2.07
C GLN A 163 -6.29 -1.43 -2.23
N ASN A 164 -6.29 -2.35 -1.25
CA ASN A 164 -7.02 -3.62 -1.30
C ASN A 164 -8.52 -3.47 -1.58
N VAL A 165 -9.19 -2.47 -0.98
CA VAL A 165 -10.64 -2.26 -1.21
C VAL A 165 -10.92 -2.00 -2.70
N ILE A 166 -10.06 -1.21 -3.36
CA ILE A 166 -10.21 -0.92 -4.79
C ILE A 166 -9.80 -2.14 -5.62
N THR A 167 -8.66 -2.75 -5.31
CA THR A 167 -8.19 -3.97 -6.00
C THR A 167 -9.27 -5.05 -6.01
N ASP A 168 -9.78 -5.41 -4.82
CA ASP A 168 -10.74 -6.49 -4.68
C ASP A 168 -12.12 -6.14 -5.27
N LEU A 169 -12.51 -4.86 -5.24
CA LEU A 169 -13.71 -4.37 -5.93
C LEU A 169 -13.59 -4.51 -7.45
N LEU A 170 -12.47 -4.07 -8.03
CA LEU A 170 -12.22 -4.16 -9.48
C LEU A 170 -12.19 -5.63 -9.93
N LEU A 171 -11.56 -6.53 -9.16
CA LEU A 171 -11.59 -7.97 -9.41
C LEU A 171 -13.02 -8.54 -9.40
N GLY A 172 -13.84 -8.11 -8.43
CA GLY A 172 -15.23 -8.52 -8.30
C GLY A 172 -16.11 -8.03 -9.45
N LEU A 173 -15.89 -6.82 -9.93
CA LEU A 173 -16.61 -6.20 -11.05
C LEU A 173 -16.04 -6.60 -12.42
N ARG A 174 -14.95 -7.35 -12.49
CA ARG A 174 -14.22 -7.72 -13.72
C ARG A 174 -13.78 -6.51 -14.54
N MET A 175 -13.35 -5.47 -13.86
CA MET A 175 -12.81 -4.25 -14.48
C MET A 175 -11.29 -4.38 -14.63
N ASP A 176 -10.86 -5.43 -15.32
CA ASP A 176 -9.47 -5.88 -15.36
C ASP A 176 -8.55 -4.83 -16.00
N ASP A 177 -9.01 -4.08 -17.01
CA ASP A 177 -8.23 -3.01 -17.66
C ASP A 177 -7.78 -1.91 -16.68
N CYS A 178 -8.48 -1.72 -15.57
CA CYS A 178 -8.10 -0.76 -14.54
C CYS A 178 -6.73 -1.04 -13.93
N PHE A 179 -6.33 -2.32 -13.85
CA PHE A 179 -4.99 -2.69 -13.37
C PHE A 179 -3.90 -2.25 -14.33
N ARG A 180 -4.14 -2.34 -15.64
CA ARG A 180 -3.21 -1.85 -16.66
C ARG A 180 -3.11 -0.34 -16.63
N ILE A 181 -4.24 0.37 -16.54
CA ILE A 181 -4.27 1.84 -16.44
C ILE A 181 -3.44 2.31 -15.25
N PHE A 182 -3.64 1.70 -14.07
CA PHE A 182 -2.87 2.00 -12.87
C PHE A 182 -1.38 1.72 -13.08
N HIS A 183 -1.05 0.54 -13.60
CA HIS A 183 0.32 0.11 -13.86
C HIS A 183 1.06 1.10 -14.76
N ASP A 184 0.47 1.43 -15.91
CA ASP A 184 1.11 2.26 -16.91
C ASP A 184 1.24 3.72 -16.43
N HIS A 185 0.20 4.25 -15.79
CA HIS A 185 0.21 5.62 -15.27
C HIS A 185 1.24 5.83 -14.16
N VAL A 186 1.31 4.91 -13.18
CA VAL A 186 2.30 4.99 -12.09
C VAL A 186 3.72 4.96 -12.63
N ARG A 187 4.01 4.09 -13.59
CA ARG A 187 5.33 4.01 -14.21
C ARG A 187 5.67 5.23 -15.06
N ALA A 188 4.76 5.63 -15.92
CA ALA A 188 5.00 6.72 -16.86
C ALA A 188 5.06 8.09 -16.17
N ARG A 189 4.19 8.34 -15.19
CA ARG A 189 4.04 9.64 -14.56
C ARG A 189 4.97 9.86 -13.37
N TYR A 190 5.21 8.81 -12.58
CA TYR A 190 5.95 8.91 -11.32
C TYR A 190 7.29 8.19 -11.34
N GLY A 191 7.58 7.37 -12.36
CA GLY A 191 8.78 6.54 -12.42
C GLY A 191 8.84 5.52 -11.27
N ALA A 192 7.70 5.25 -10.62
CA ALA A 192 7.56 4.31 -9.51
C ALA A 192 7.13 2.93 -10.00
N GLU A 193 7.37 1.90 -9.20
CA GLU A 193 6.83 0.56 -9.46
C GLU A 193 5.40 0.46 -8.92
N PRO A 194 4.43 0.00 -9.73
CA PRO A 194 3.09 -0.28 -9.28
C PRO A 194 3.05 -1.56 -8.44
N GLY A 195 2.40 -1.47 -7.30
CA GLY A 195 2.09 -2.60 -6.43
C GLY A 195 0.58 -2.76 -6.24
N TYR A 196 0.15 -3.91 -5.80
CA TYR A 196 -1.27 -4.21 -5.60
C TYR A 196 -1.47 -4.84 -4.23
N ILE A 197 -2.45 -4.34 -3.48
CA ILE A 197 -2.83 -4.93 -2.19
C ILE A 197 -4.12 -5.70 -2.40
N THR A 198 -4.17 -6.98 -2.00
CA THR A 198 -5.37 -7.82 -2.18
C THR A 198 -5.58 -8.78 -1.03
N MET A 199 -6.83 -9.21 -0.85
CA MET A 199 -7.20 -10.36 -0.04
C MET A 199 -7.38 -11.64 -0.88
N ASN A 200 -7.15 -11.59 -2.19
CA ASN A 200 -7.32 -12.72 -3.10
C ASN A 200 -6.16 -12.83 -4.10
N VAL A 201 -5.01 -13.29 -3.60
CA VAL A 201 -3.77 -13.44 -4.39
C VAL A 201 -3.97 -14.28 -5.65
N PRO A 202 -4.55 -15.50 -5.59
CA PRO A 202 -4.67 -16.33 -6.79
C PRO A 202 -5.43 -15.62 -7.92
N ARG A 203 -6.58 -15.00 -7.59
CA ARG A 203 -7.39 -14.31 -8.59
C ARG A 203 -6.70 -13.06 -9.16
N LEU A 204 -6.03 -12.29 -8.30
CA LEU A 204 -5.29 -11.11 -8.77
C LEU A 204 -4.17 -11.52 -9.73
N LEU A 205 -3.39 -12.53 -9.39
CA LEU A 205 -2.30 -12.99 -10.25
C LEU A 205 -2.82 -13.50 -11.61
N ASP A 206 -3.97 -14.18 -11.65
CA ASP A 206 -4.59 -14.60 -12.93
C ASP A 206 -4.90 -13.41 -13.84
N VAL A 207 -5.41 -12.32 -13.26
CA VAL A 207 -5.71 -11.08 -14.02
C VAL A 207 -4.44 -10.39 -14.47
N LEU A 208 -3.44 -10.25 -13.59
CA LEU A 208 -2.19 -9.58 -13.94
C LEU A 208 -1.41 -10.34 -15.02
N ASP A 209 -1.41 -11.67 -14.98
CA ASP A 209 -0.81 -12.52 -16.03
C ASP A 209 -1.53 -12.34 -17.37
N GLN A 210 -2.88 -12.32 -17.38
CA GLN A 210 -3.66 -12.07 -18.60
C GLN A 210 -3.39 -10.69 -19.19
N LEU A 211 -3.10 -9.70 -18.36
CA LEU A 211 -2.71 -8.36 -18.77
C LEU A 211 -1.24 -8.24 -19.20
N GLY A 212 -0.42 -9.30 -19.04
CA GLY A 212 1.00 -9.28 -19.35
C GLY A 212 1.83 -8.44 -18.37
N ILE A 213 1.33 -8.23 -17.13
CA ILE A 213 2.07 -7.55 -16.06
C ILE A 213 2.97 -8.59 -15.39
N ASP A 214 4.24 -8.61 -15.80
CA ASP A 214 5.22 -9.57 -15.33
C ASP A 214 5.82 -9.18 -13.98
N ASN A 215 6.00 -10.19 -13.11
CA ASN A 215 6.64 -10.07 -11.79
C ASN A 215 6.09 -8.92 -10.91
N PRO A 216 4.75 -8.78 -10.74
CA PRO A 216 4.15 -7.67 -10.02
C PRO A 216 4.48 -7.71 -8.52
N ILE A 217 4.53 -6.53 -7.88
CA ILE A 217 4.57 -6.43 -6.42
C ILE A 217 3.15 -6.65 -5.88
N VAL A 218 2.97 -7.68 -5.05
CA VAL A 218 1.66 -7.99 -4.45
C VAL A 218 1.77 -8.05 -2.94
N CYS A 219 1.09 -7.13 -2.26
CA CYS A 219 0.94 -7.14 -0.81
C CYS A 219 -0.35 -7.86 -0.42
N ALA A 220 -0.23 -8.87 0.43
CA ALA A 220 -1.38 -9.69 0.83
C ALA A 220 -1.27 -10.19 2.26
N ASN A 221 -2.40 -10.61 2.82
CA ASN A 221 -2.40 -11.30 4.10
C ASN A 221 -1.64 -12.62 3.96
N VAL A 222 -0.59 -12.80 4.74
CA VAL A 222 0.13 -14.07 4.83
C VAL A 222 0.33 -14.38 6.30
N ASN A 223 -0.41 -15.38 6.81
CA ASN A 223 -0.35 -15.77 8.21
C ASN A 223 -0.69 -17.24 8.40
N LYS A 224 -0.24 -17.82 9.50
CA LYS A 224 -0.31 -19.24 9.80
C LYS A 224 -1.74 -19.81 10.00
N ILE A 225 -2.75 -18.93 10.14
CA ILE A 225 -4.14 -19.39 10.41
C ILE A 225 -5.12 -19.06 9.28
N GLY A 226 -4.64 -18.57 8.13
CA GLY A 226 -5.49 -18.26 6.98
C GLY A 226 -6.39 -17.04 7.18
N PHE A 227 -6.06 -16.16 8.14
CA PHE A 227 -6.86 -14.97 8.42
C PHE A 227 -6.89 -14.03 7.21
N ARG A 228 -8.09 -13.79 6.67
CA ARG A 228 -8.35 -12.97 5.48
C ARG A 228 -7.56 -13.40 4.22
N MET A 229 -7.32 -14.67 4.06
CA MET A 229 -6.69 -15.26 2.88
C MET A 229 -7.79 -15.93 2.03
N CYS A 230 -8.36 -15.19 1.06
CA CYS A 230 -9.42 -15.71 0.19
C CYS A 230 -8.91 -16.84 -0.69
N GLY A 231 -9.60 -17.97 -0.67
CA GLY A 231 -9.16 -19.22 -1.31
C GLY A 231 -8.40 -20.16 -0.36
N GLY A 232 -8.06 -19.68 0.85
CA GLY A 232 -7.40 -20.47 1.89
C GLY A 232 -5.88 -20.48 1.81
N MET A 233 -5.24 -21.01 2.85
CA MET A 233 -3.78 -21.05 2.99
C MET A 233 -3.09 -21.79 1.86
N ALA A 234 -3.59 -22.98 1.51
CA ALA A 234 -2.99 -23.83 0.47
C ALA A 234 -2.88 -23.10 -0.89
N ALA A 235 -3.90 -22.32 -1.27
CA ALA A 235 -3.88 -21.56 -2.51
C ALA A 235 -2.84 -20.42 -2.49
N TYR A 236 -2.61 -19.80 -1.32
CA TYR A 236 -1.57 -18.79 -1.15
C TYR A 236 -0.16 -19.39 -1.14
N GLU A 237 0.02 -20.50 -0.43
CA GLU A 237 1.30 -21.24 -0.40
C GLU A 237 1.68 -21.74 -1.79
N ASP A 238 0.72 -22.28 -2.55
CA ASP A 238 0.93 -22.65 -3.94
C ASP A 238 1.30 -21.45 -4.82
N ALA A 239 0.56 -20.35 -4.70
CA ALA A 239 0.86 -19.15 -5.45
C ALA A 239 2.26 -18.61 -5.14
N ILE A 240 2.63 -18.52 -3.86
CA ILE A 240 3.97 -18.05 -3.42
C ILE A 240 5.05 -19.01 -3.93
N ALA A 241 4.84 -20.33 -3.89
CA ALA A 241 5.81 -21.30 -4.34
C ALA A 241 6.00 -21.30 -5.87
N ASN A 242 4.90 -21.22 -6.65
CA ASN A 242 4.88 -21.58 -8.06
C ASN A 242 4.64 -20.41 -9.03
N ARG A 243 4.09 -19.26 -8.57
CA ARG A 243 3.84 -18.10 -9.43
C ARG A 243 5.01 -17.10 -9.38
N ARG A 244 5.14 -16.30 -10.43
CA ARG A 244 6.15 -15.26 -10.53
C ARG A 244 5.55 -13.91 -10.12
N PHE A 245 5.90 -13.47 -8.93
CA PHE A 245 5.56 -12.16 -8.38
C PHE A 245 6.46 -11.84 -7.19
N ARG A 246 6.39 -10.63 -6.68
CA ARG A 246 7.17 -10.09 -5.57
C ARG A 246 6.27 -9.95 -4.33
N PRO A 247 6.20 -10.98 -3.46
CA PRO A 247 5.25 -10.99 -2.35
C PRO A 247 5.70 -10.11 -1.18
N VAL A 248 4.77 -9.27 -0.71
CA VAL A 248 4.84 -8.51 0.53
C VAL A 248 3.81 -9.06 1.50
N ALA A 249 4.27 -9.57 2.64
CA ALA A 249 3.40 -10.15 3.66
C ALA A 249 2.84 -9.06 4.60
N MET A 250 1.52 -8.93 4.67
CA MET A 250 0.81 -8.12 5.68
C MET A 250 -0.04 -9.00 6.60
N SER A 251 -0.58 -8.43 7.68
CA SER A 251 -1.44 -9.11 8.67
C SER A 251 -0.80 -10.38 9.25
N VAL A 252 0.51 -10.40 9.34
CA VAL A 252 1.32 -11.57 9.72
C VAL A 252 0.95 -12.11 11.12
N PHE A 253 0.54 -11.23 12.02
CA PHE A 253 0.09 -11.59 13.38
C PHE A 253 -1.41 -11.91 13.45
N ALA A 254 -2.14 -11.94 12.33
CA ALA A 254 -3.59 -12.15 12.29
C ALA A 254 -4.35 -11.29 13.33
N SER A 255 -4.05 -9.99 13.36
CA SER A 255 -4.57 -9.01 14.36
C SER A 255 -4.24 -9.35 15.82
N GLY A 256 -3.15 -10.09 16.07
CA GLY A 256 -2.70 -10.48 17.41
C GLY A 256 -3.20 -11.86 17.86
N ALA A 257 -3.80 -12.63 16.96
CA ALA A 257 -4.25 -14.00 17.26
C ALA A 257 -3.09 -15.01 17.31
N ILE A 258 -1.92 -14.67 16.78
CA ILE A 258 -0.73 -15.54 16.73
C ILE A 258 0.40 -14.87 17.52
N ALA A 259 1.14 -15.65 18.30
CA ALA A 259 2.33 -15.17 18.99
C ALA A 259 3.38 -14.65 17.99
N PRO A 260 4.09 -13.54 18.29
CA PRO A 260 4.98 -12.90 17.31
C PRO A 260 6.04 -13.82 16.71
N ARG A 261 6.72 -14.64 17.52
CA ARG A 261 7.74 -15.57 17.02
C ARG A 261 7.14 -16.61 16.08
N GLU A 262 6.06 -17.24 16.47
CA GLU A 262 5.37 -18.25 15.68
C GLU A 262 4.88 -17.71 14.33
N ALA A 263 4.32 -16.49 14.35
CA ALA A 263 3.85 -15.82 13.14
C ALA A 263 5.01 -15.52 12.17
N LEU A 264 6.14 -15.01 12.69
CA LEU A 264 7.28 -14.63 11.88
C LEU A 264 8.09 -15.84 11.41
N GLU A 265 8.17 -16.93 12.18
CA GLU A 265 8.74 -18.20 11.73
C GLU A 265 8.00 -18.72 10.49
N TYR A 266 6.66 -18.68 10.49
CA TYR A 266 5.86 -19.08 9.34
C TYR A 266 6.11 -18.19 8.12
N VAL A 267 6.02 -16.87 8.28
CA VAL A 267 6.17 -15.91 7.17
C VAL A 267 7.59 -15.86 6.67
N CYS A 268 8.56 -15.76 7.57
CA CYS A 268 9.98 -15.77 7.22
C CYS A 268 10.46 -17.15 6.73
N GLY A 269 9.75 -18.24 7.00
CA GLY A 269 9.97 -19.56 6.43
C GLY A 269 9.64 -19.65 4.93
N GLN A 270 8.79 -18.75 4.41
CA GLN A 270 8.41 -18.73 2.98
C GLN A 270 9.54 -18.08 2.14
N PRO A 271 10.23 -18.83 1.26
CA PRO A 271 11.48 -18.37 0.64
C PRO A 271 11.32 -17.16 -0.28
N LYS A 272 10.16 -16.98 -0.89
CA LYS A 272 9.91 -15.89 -1.87
C LYS A 272 9.35 -14.61 -1.25
N ILE A 273 8.96 -14.58 0.03
CA ILE A 273 8.47 -13.34 0.66
C ILE A 273 9.60 -12.32 0.69
N GLU A 274 9.50 -11.25 -0.09
CA GLU A 274 10.51 -10.20 -0.15
C GLU A 274 10.45 -9.27 1.06
N SER A 275 9.24 -8.84 1.44
CA SER A 275 9.04 -7.86 2.51
C SER A 275 7.97 -8.30 3.50
N VAL A 276 8.12 -7.84 4.73
CA VAL A 276 7.12 -7.98 5.79
C VAL A 276 6.68 -6.60 6.24
N VAL A 277 5.38 -6.30 6.14
CA VAL A 277 4.80 -5.07 6.66
C VAL A 277 4.12 -5.32 8.00
N PHE A 278 4.50 -4.53 8.99
CA PHE A 278 3.85 -4.53 10.31
C PHE A 278 3.65 -3.13 10.84
N GLY A 279 2.69 -2.98 11.75
CA GLY A 279 2.47 -1.76 12.50
C GLY A 279 2.62 -2.01 14.00
N ALA A 280 3.14 -1.02 14.72
CA ALA A 280 3.24 -1.05 16.17
C ALA A 280 3.10 0.37 16.74
N SER A 281 2.61 0.46 17.99
CA SER A 281 2.34 1.75 18.62
C SER A 281 3.42 2.19 19.59
N GLY A 282 4.50 1.44 19.76
CA GLY A 282 5.56 1.76 20.71
C GLY A 282 6.89 1.14 20.38
N ARG A 283 7.98 1.85 20.78
CA ARG A 283 9.38 1.50 20.51
C ARG A 283 9.74 0.04 20.86
N ALA A 284 9.30 -0.44 22.02
CA ALA A 284 9.63 -1.80 22.47
C ALA A 284 9.09 -2.87 21.49
N ASN A 285 7.84 -2.72 21.04
CA ASN A 285 7.24 -3.64 20.07
C ASN A 285 7.88 -3.53 18.69
N ILE A 286 8.25 -2.31 18.27
CA ILE A 286 8.97 -2.07 17.01
C ILE A 286 10.29 -2.82 17.02
N ARG A 287 11.12 -2.58 18.07
CA ARG A 287 12.42 -3.22 18.25
C ARG A 287 12.30 -4.74 18.28
N GLN A 288 11.38 -5.27 19.09
CA GLN A 288 11.19 -6.73 19.21
C GLN A 288 10.78 -7.37 17.89
N THR A 289 9.83 -6.77 17.18
CA THR A 289 9.36 -7.31 15.88
C THR A 289 10.45 -7.24 14.83
N LYS A 290 11.14 -6.10 14.72
CA LYS A 290 12.26 -5.92 13.79
C LYS A 290 13.39 -6.92 14.06
N ALA A 291 13.81 -7.09 15.32
CA ALA A 291 14.85 -8.03 15.71
C ALA A 291 14.48 -9.49 15.35
N LEU A 292 13.22 -9.88 15.54
CA LEU A 292 12.73 -11.21 15.15
C LEU A 292 12.75 -11.40 13.62
N ILE A 293 12.35 -10.40 12.84
CA ILE A 293 12.41 -10.48 11.37
C ILE A 293 13.86 -10.60 10.91
N ASP A 294 14.77 -9.82 11.49
CA ASP A 294 16.19 -9.89 11.15
C ASP A 294 16.78 -11.27 11.48
N GLU A 295 16.55 -11.78 12.70
CA GLU A 295 16.99 -13.11 13.15
C GLU A 295 16.52 -14.21 12.19
N LEU A 296 15.22 -14.20 11.85
CA LEU A 296 14.60 -15.23 11.03
C LEU A 296 14.84 -15.06 9.51
N SER A 297 15.50 -13.97 9.12
CA SER A 297 15.89 -13.71 7.73
C SER A 297 17.38 -13.92 7.46
N ILE A 298 18.17 -14.31 8.46
CA ILE A 298 19.59 -14.61 8.30
C ILE A 298 19.77 -15.74 7.28
N GLY A 299 20.66 -15.54 6.31
CA GLY A 299 20.96 -16.51 5.25
C GLY A 299 20.08 -16.42 4.01
N ARG A 300 19.13 -15.47 3.95
CA ARG A 300 18.44 -15.12 2.71
C ARG A 300 19.30 -14.13 1.91
N VAL A 301 19.67 -14.53 0.72
CA VAL A 301 20.29 -13.62 -0.25
C VAL A 301 19.13 -12.76 -0.80
N PRO A 302 19.27 -11.41 -0.82
CA PRO A 302 18.27 -10.52 -1.43
C PRO A 302 18.09 -10.78 -2.92
#